data_e3b0c67e43885e6d93d7ce7415e9c511
#
_entry.id   e3b0c67e43885e6d93d7ce7415e9c511
#
_cell.length_a   1.000
_cell.length_b   1.000
_cell.length_c   1.000
_cell.angle_alpha   90.00
_cell.angle_beta   90.00
_cell.angle_gamma   90.00
#
_symmetry.space_group_name_H-M   'P 1'
#
loop_
_entity.id
_entity.type
_entity.pdbx_description
1 polymer ?
#
loop_
_entity_poly.entity_id
_entity_poly.type
_entity_poly.pdbx_seq_one_letter_code
_entity_poly.pdbx_strand_id
1 'polypeptide(L)'
;MLKVYNTATRKVEDFKSIEEKKVGMYVCGLTVYNDMHLGHARTYIAFDVIRRWLEYLEYEVKFVQNHTDIDDKIIKRANQEGVRFEELTKKYIERTQQDLAKLQVNVPTIMPKATDYIEEMISIISDLIEKGNAYVTEPVKGALAPDVYFNVISASDKFGTLTGQKLEDM
;
A
#
# COMPACT_ATOMS: atom_id res chain seq x y z
N MET A 1 -24.79 -5.38 -15.01
CA MET A 1 -23.55 -6.09 -14.57
C MET A 1 -22.51 -5.04 -14.26
N LEU A 2 -21.77 -5.16 -13.17
CA LEU A 2 -20.71 -4.20 -12.80
C LEU A 2 -19.54 -4.30 -13.79
N LYS A 3 -19.06 -3.14 -14.24
CA LYS A 3 -17.87 -3.06 -15.11
C LYS A 3 -16.80 -2.23 -14.43
N VAL A 4 -15.55 -2.66 -14.57
CA VAL A 4 -14.38 -1.98 -14.01
C VAL A 4 -13.30 -1.81 -15.06
N TYR A 5 -12.54 -0.73 -14.98
CA TYR A 5 -11.35 -0.57 -15.81
C TYR A 5 -10.22 -1.44 -15.24
N ASN A 6 -9.69 -2.32 -16.08
CA ASN A 6 -8.58 -3.19 -15.74
C ASN A 6 -7.28 -2.60 -16.30
N THR A 7 -6.38 -2.19 -15.42
CA THR A 7 -5.09 -1.58 -15.81
C THR A 7 -4.20 -2.56 -16.59
N ALA A 8 -4.25 -3.86 -16.28
CA ALA A 8 -3.44 -4.87 -16.98
C ALA A 8 -3.84 -5.03 -18.45
N THR A 9 -5.14 -5.01 -18.75
CA THR A 9 -5.68 -5.15 -20.11
C THR A 9 -5.95 -3.81 -20.78
N ARG A 10 -5.95 -2.70 -20.00
CA ARG A 10 -6.31 -1.34 -20.43
C ARG A 10 -7.72 -1.24 -21.04
N LYS A 11 -8.64 -2.04 -20.55
CA LYS A 11 -10.04 -2.11 -21.02
C LYS A 11 -11.02 -2.03 -19.86
N VAL A 12 -12.23 -1.59 -20.15
CA VAL A 12 -13.38 -1.72 -19.26
C VAL A 12 -13.96 -3.12 -19.46
N GLU A 13 -13.96 -3.93 -18.41
CA GLU A 13 -14.37 -5.33 -18.44
C GLU A 13 -15.47 -5.62 -17.43
N ASP A 14 -16.23 -6.68 -17.64
CA ASP A 14 -17.18 -7.16 -16.66
C ASP A 14 -16.47 -7.65 -15.39
N PHE A 15 -16.87 -7.12 -14.24
CA PHE A 15 -16.29 -7.53 -12.96
C PHE A 15 -16.68 -8.99 -12.65
N LYS A 16 -15.67 -9.79 -12.34
CA LYS A 16 -15.82 -11.18 -11.89
C LYS A 16 -15.02 -11.36 -10.61
N SER A 17 -15.68 -11.76 -9.52
CA SER A 17 -14.99 -12.13 -8.28
C SER A 17 -14.28 -13.47 -8.44
N ILE A 18 -13.16 -13.66 -7.73
CA ILE A 18 -12.40 -14.92 -7.71
C ILE A 18 -13.22 -16.02 -6.99
N GLU A 19 -13.82 -15.66 -5.84
CA GLU A 19 -14.79 -16.48 -5.13
C GLU A 19 -16.17 -15.91 -5.35
N GLU A 20 -17.17 -16.80 -5.50
CA GLU A 20 -18.54 -16.36 -5.71
C GLU A 20 -19.03 -15.47 -4.58
N LYS A 21 -19.55 -14.28 -4.95
CA LYS A 21 -20.05 -13.26 -4.02
C LYS A 21 -19.05 -12.75 -2.97
N LYS A 22 -17.74 -13.02 -3.11
CA LYS A 22 -16.72 -12.47 -2.23
C LYS A 22 -15.72 -11.59 -2.97
N VAL A 23 -15.35 -10.48 -2.36
CA VAL A 23 -14.37 -9.53 -2.91
C VAL A 23 -13.32 -9.18 -1.88
N GLY A 24 -12.06 -9.49 -2.18
CA GLY A 24 -10.91 -8.90 -1.49
C GLY A 24 -10.54 -7.58 -2.15
N MET A 25 -10.58 -6.49 -1.39
CA MET A 25 -10.26 -5.16 -1.87
C MET A 25 -9.11 -4.57 -1.05
N TYR A 26 -8.02 -4.19 -1.70
CA TYR A 26 -6.89 -3.52 -1.07
C TYR A 26 -6.71 -2.12 -1.65
N VAL A 27 -6.58 -1.14 -0.76
CA VAL A 27 -6.30 0.25 -1.12
C VAL A 27 -5.13 0.76 -0.29
N CYS A 28 -4.14 1.35 -0.95
CA CYS A 28 -3.00 1.96 -0.24
C CYS A 28 -3.48 3.03 0.74
N GLY A 29 -2.95 2.98 1.95
CA GLY A 29 -3.17 3.99 2.96
C GLY A 29 -2.19 5.15 2.88
N LEU A 30 -2.27 6.05 3.84
CA LEU A 30 -1.37 7.20 3.96
C LEU A 30 -0.02 6.82 4.56
N THR A 31 1.02 7.55 4.15
CA THR A 31 2.21 7.75 4.97
C THR A 31 1.87 8.79 6.04
N VAL A 32 1.77 8.34 7.29
CA VAL A 32 1.15 9.09 8.39
C VAL A 32 2.12 10.06 9.09
N TYR A 33 2.65 11.03 8.33
CA TYR A 33 3.56 12.06 8.83
C TYR A 33 2.95 13.48 8.84
N ASN A 34 1.76 13.65 8.27
CA ASN A 34 1.05 14.93 8.19
C ASN A 34 -0.46 14.68 8.07
N ASP A 35 -1.25 15.76 8.18
CA ASP A 35 -2.68 15.73 7.94
C ASP A 35 -3.02 15.29 6.53
N MET A 36 -4.15 14.62 6.38
CA MET A 36 -4.64 14.28 5.07
C MET A 36 -5.09 15.56 4.34
N HIS A 37 -4.84 15.59 3.04
CA HIS A 37 -5.30 16.66 2.16
C HIS A 37 -6.45 16.18 1.26
N LEU A 38 -7.06 17.11 0.52
CA LEU A 38 -8.23 16.84 -0.33
C LEU A 38 -8.00 15.68 -1.33
N GLY A 39 -6.78 15.53 -1.86
CA GLY A 39 -6.44 14.41 -2.74
C GLY A 39 -6.60 13.05 -2.06
N HIS A 40 -6.17 12.92 -0.80
CA HIS A 40 -6.35 11.70 -0.01
C HIS A 40 -7.85 11.46 0.28
N ALA A 41 -8.57 12.51 0.69
CA ALA A 41 -10.01 12.42 0.95
C ALA A 41 -10.77 11.92 -0.29
N ARG A 42 -10.44 12.46 -1.48
CA ARG A 42 -11.02 12.01 -2.75
C ARG A 42 -10.80 10.51 -2.99
N THR A 43 -9.58 10.02 -2.76
CA THR A 43 -9.26 8.60 -2.92
C THR A 43 -10.10 7.75 -1.98
N TYR A 44 -10.15 8.10 -0.70
CA TYR A 44 -10.88 7.32 0.29
C TYR A 44 -12.40 7.30 0.04
N ILE A 45 -12.98 8.45 -0.29
CA ILE A 45 -14.41 8.53 -0.66
C ILE A 45 -14.70 7.69 -1.91
N ALA A 46 -13.86 7.76 -2.94
CA ALA A 46 -14.06 7.00 -4.16
C ALA A 46 -14.07 5.48 -3.92
N PHE A 47 -13.12 4.98 -3.11
CA PHE A 47 -13.08 3.56 -2.79
C PHE A 47 -14.15 3.12 -1.79
N ASP A 48 -14.60 4.01 -0.89
CA ASP A 48 -15.76 3.75 -0.04
C ASP A 48 -17.06 3.62 -0.86
N VAL A 49 -17.24 4.47 -1.88
CA VAL A 49 -18.36 4.35 -2.82
C VAL A 49 -18.31 3.01 -3.57
N ILE A 50 -17.14 2.60 -4.04
CA ILE A 50 -16.96 1.30 -4.72
C ILE A 50 -17.32 0.16 -3.76
N ARG A 51 -16.82 0.20 -2.53
CA ARG A 51 -17.13 -0.78 -1.49
C ARG A 51 -18.63 -0.88 -1.23
N ARG A 52 -19.30 0.26 -0.96
CA ARG A 52 -20.74 0.31 -0.71
C ARG A 52 -21.54 -0.21 -1.90
N TRP A 53 -21.09 0.06 -3.11
CA TRP A 53 -21.75 -0.44 -4.32
C TRP A 53 -21.61 -1.97 -4.44
N LEU A 54 -20.44 -2.53 -4.14
CA LEU A 54 -20.26 -3.99 -4.09
C LEU A 54 -21.14 -4.64 -3.01
N GLU A 55 -21.18 -4.05 -1.82
CA GLU A 55 -22.04 -4.51 -0.72
C GLU A 55 -23.54 -4.42 -1.10
N TYR A 56 -23.96 -3.35 -1.79
CA TYR A 56 -25.31 -3.22 -2.33
C TYR A 56 -25.65 -4.32 -3.37
N LEU A 57 -24.66 -4.76 -4.14
CA LEU A 57 -24.80 -5.88 -5.06
C LEU A 57 -24.67 -7.26 -4.38
N GLU A 58 -24.76 -7.28 -3.05
CA GLU A 58 -24.71 -8.49 -2.21
C GLU A 58 -23.36 -9.23 -2.26
N TYR A 59 -22.24 -8.52 -2.50
CA TYR A 59 -20.91 -9.07 -2.28
C TYR A 59 -20.49 -8.91 -0.81
N GLU A 60 -19.88 -9.95 -0.25
CA GLU A 60 -19.10 -9.84 0.97
C GLU A 60 -17.76 -9.18 0.65
N VAL A 61 -17.53 -7.96 1.16
CA VAL A 61 -16.31 -7.21 0.86
C VAL A 61 -15.36 -7.21 2.04
N LYS A 62 -14.21 -7.88 1.91
CA LYS A 62 -13.07 -7.76 2.82
C LYS A 62 -12.19 -6.62 2.36
N PHE A 63 -12.37 -5.44 2.97
CA PHE A 63 -11.63 -4.22 2.61
C PHE A 63 -10.42 -4.03 3.53
N VAL A 64 -9.23 -4.01 2.94
CA VAL A 64 -7.95 -3.80 3.63
C VAL A 64 -7.34 -2.48 3.19
N GLN A 65 -6.94 -1.66 4.17
CA GLN A 65 -6.23 -0.41 3.94
C GLN A 65 -5.13 -0.24 4.98
N ASN A 66 -3.88 -0.18 4.54
CA ASN A 66 -2.74 -0.09 5.45
C ASN A 66 -2.51 1.33 5.99
N HIS A 67 -1.73 1.41 7.06
CA HIS A 67 -1.02 2.62 7.46
C HIS A 67 0.48 2.42 7.19
N THR A 68 1.08 3.30 6.38
CA THR A 68 2.54 3.38 6.26
C THR A 68 3.05 4.21 7.43
N ASP A 69 3.34 3.54 8.53
CA ASP A 69 3.75 4.15 9.80
C ASP A 69 5.26 4.11 10.03
N ILE A 70 6.02 3.67 9.02
CA ILE A 70 7.48 3.81 8.94
C ILE A 70 7.88 4.21 7.53
N ASP A 71 8.65 5.30 7.39
CA ASP A 71 9.08 5.88 6.12
C ASP A 71 10.09 6.99 6.44
N ASP A 72 11.01 7.30 5.52
CA ASP A 72 12.00 8.37 5.71
C ASP A 72 11.37 9.73 6.01
N LYS A 73 10.19 10.03 5.45
CA LYS A 73 9.46 11.27 5.71
C LYS A 73 8.97 11.34 7.16
N ILE A 74 8.55 10.20 7.71
CA ILE A 74 8.12 10.09 9.11
C ILE A 74 9.31 10.33 10.03
N ILE A 75 10.43 9.65 9.79
CA ILE A 75 11.66 9.77 10.59
C ILE A 75 12.17 11.22 10.55
N LYS A 76 12.25 11.81 9.35
CA LYS A 76 12.67 13.20 9.17
C LYS A 76 11.77 14.17 9.93
N ARG A 77 10.45 13.99 9.86
CA ARG A 77 9.47 14.85 10.53
C ARG A 77 9.54 14.70 12.05
N ALA A 78 9.64 13.48 12.56
CA ALA A 78 9.78 13.21 13.98
C ALA A 78 11.04 13.87 14.57
N ASN A 79 12.18 13.77 13.85
CA ASN A 79 13.42 14.46 14.24
C ASN A 79 13.27 15.97 14.25
N GLN A 80 12.55 16.56 13.28
CA GLN A 80 12.29 18.00 13.24
C GLN A 80 11.42 18.49 14.40
N GLU A 81 10.44 17.68 14.83
CA GLU A 81 9.53 17.99 15.94
C GLU A 81 10.12 17.58 17.30
N GLY A 82 11.24 16.85 17.34
CA GLY A 82 11.87 16.37 18.58
C GLY A 82 11.03 15.32 19.31
N VAL A 83 10.24 14.54 18.58
CA VAL A 83 9.37 13.48 19.11
C VAL A 83 9.77 12.13 18.55
N ARG A 84 9.28 11.04 19.19
CA ARG A 84 9.45 9.69 18.65
C ARG A 84 8.53 9.50 17.42
N PHE A 85 8.98 8.68 16.45
CA PHE A 85 8.20 8.45 15.24
C PHE A 85 6.87 7.75 15.53
N GLU A 86 6.80 6.90 16.54
CA GLU A 86 5.58 6.22 16.96
C GLU A 86 4.53 7.21 17.52
N GLU A 87 4.97 8.25 18.23
CA GLU A 87 4.09 9.30 18.74
C GLU A 87 3.53 10.14 17.60
N LEU A 88 4.41 10.49 16.63
CA LEU A 88 4.03 11.22 15.45
C LEU A 88 2.98 10.45 14.63
N THR A 89 3.25 9.18 14.33
CA THR A 89 2.36 8.35 13.51
C THR A 89 1.03 8.09 14.20
N LYS A 90 1.02 7.82 15.51
CA LYS A 90 -0.20 7.67 16.30
C LYS A 90 -1.10 8.91 16.18
N LYS A 91 -0.52 10.10 16.37
CA LYS A 91 -1.21 11.40 16.25
C LYS A 91 -1.90 11.55 14.89
N TYR A 92 -1.18 11.27 13.78
CA TYR A 92 -1.73 11.47 12.44
C TYR A 92 -2.68 10.35 12.00
N ILE A 93 -2.53 9.12 12.50
CA ILE A 93 -3.53 8.05 12.34
C ILE A 93 -4.85 8.49 12.97
N GLU A 94 -4.83 8.93 14.24
CA GLU A 94 -6.02 9.36 14.94
C GLU A 94 -6.71 10.55 14.24
N ARG A 95 -5.95 11.55 13.79
CA ARG A 95 -6.48 12.69 13.04
C ARG A 95 -7.11 12.28 11.71
N THR A 96 -6.43 11.40 10.96
CA THR A 96 -6.96 10.84 9.71
C THR A 96 -8.28 10.11 9.93
N GLN A 97 -8.36 9.28 10.97
CA GLN A 97 -9.60 8.56 11.32
C GLN A 97 -10.74 9.52 11.67
N GLN A 98 -10.46 10.58 12.44
CA GLN A 98 -11.44 11.61 12.77
C GLN A 98 -11.96 12.34 11.53
N ASP A 99 -11.07 12.67 10.59
CA ASP A 99 -11.44 13.36 9.37
C ASP A 99 -12.24 12.44 8.42
N LEU A 100 -11.86 11.17 8.30
CA LEU A 100 -12.63 10.17 7.55
C LEU A 100 -14.03 9.94 8.15
N ALA A 101 -14.15 9.95 9.47
CA ALA A 101 -15.44 9.86 10.16
C ALA A 101 -16.35 11.06 9.83
N LYS A 102 -15.81 12.29 9.81
CA LYS A 102 -16.55 13.50 9.39
C LYS A 102 -17.01 13.42 7.93
N LEU A 103 -16.23 12.77 7.07
CA LEU A 103 -16.56 12.51 5.67
C LEU A 103 -17.50 11.32 5.48
N GLN A 104 -17.94 10.66 6.56
CA GLN A 104 -18.80 9.47 6.54
C GLN A 104 -18.23 8.31 5.73
N VAL A 105 -16.89 8.22 5.65
CA VAL A 105 -16.17 7.08 5.06
C VAL A 105 -16.20 5.91 6.02
N ASN A 106 -16.62 4.75 5.55
CA ASN A 106 -16.68 3.53 6.37
C ASN A 106 -15.27 3.05 6.75
N VAL A 107 -15.11 2.62 7.99
CA VAL A 107 -13.85 2.02 8.47
C VAL A 107 -13.53 0.76 7.66
N PRO A 108 -12.29 0.59 7.17
CA PRO A 108 -11.85 -0.64 6.53
C PRO A 108 -12.02 -1.87 7.43
N THR A 109 -12.17 -3.05 6.84
CA THR A 109 -12.27 -4.32 7.58
C THR A 109 -11.00 -4.60 8.37
N ILE A 110 -9.85 -4.30 7.77
CA ILE A 110 -8.52 -4.49 8.37
C ILE A 110 -7.65 -3.27 8.04
N MET A 111 -6.97 -2.74 9.05
CA MET A 111 -6.06 -1.59 8.92
C MET A 111 -4.67 -1.94 9.48
N PRO A 112 -3.86 -2.72 8.75
CA PRO A 112 -2.54 -3.12 9.21
C PRO A 112 -1.57 -1.93 9.20
N LYS A 113 -0.65 -1.90 10.15
CA LYS A 113 0.50 -1.00 10.14
C LYS A 113 1.70 -1.70 9.51
N ALA A 114 2.53 -0.97 8.79
CA ALA A 114 3.75 -1.54 8.21
C ALA A 114 4.68 -2.10 9.29
N THR A 115 4.76 -1.43 10.45
CA THR A 115 5.61 -1.87 11.57
C THR A 115 5.16 -3.20 12.21
N ASP A 116 3.91 -3.60 12.06
CA ASP A 116 3.40 -4.86 12.60
C ASP A 116 3.79 -6.08 11.74
N TYR A 117 4.40 -5.86 10.55
CA TYR A 117 4.69 -6.91 9.55
C TYR A 117 6.17 -6.97 9.13
N ILE A 118 7.07 -6.45 9.96
CA ILE A 118 8.52 -6.43 9.62
C ILE A 118 9.08 -7.85 9.47
N GLU A 119 8.68 -8.78 10.33
CA GLU A 119 9.16 -10.17 10.26
C GLU A 119 8.70 -10.86 8.97
N GLU A 120 7.45 -10.63 8.55
CA GLU A 120 6.93 -11.14 7.29
C GLU A 120 7.64 -10.53 6.09
N MET A 121 7.96 -9.24 6.15
CA MET A 121 8.76 -8.57 5.11
C MET A 121 10.15 -9.18 5.00
N ILE A 122 10.83 -9.43 6.14
CA ILE A 122 12.13 -10.08 6.18
C ILE A 122 12.06 -11.50 5.60
N SER A 123 11.02 -12.26 5.95
CA SER A 123 10.79 -13.60 5.41
C SER A 123 10.65 -13.59 3.88
N ILE A 124 9.84 -12.68 3.33
CA ILE A 124 9.66 -12.54 1.88
C ILE A 124 10.98 -12.13 1.20
N ILE A 125 11.75 -11.21 1.78
CA ILE A 125 13.04 -10.79 1.25
C ILE A 125 14.01 -11.97 1.22
N SER A 126 14.08 -12.77 2.30
CA SER A 126 14.91 -13.97 2.38
C SER A 126 14.55 -14.99 1.30
N ASP A 127 13.26 -15.24 1.11
CA ASP A 127 12.75 -16.12 0.05
C ASP A 127 13.16 -15.62 -1.36
N LEU A 128 13.14 -14.32 -1.58
CA LEU A 128 13.54 -13.73 -2.87
C LEU A 128 15.05 -13.89 -3.12
N ILE A 129 15.87 -13.78 -2.07
CA ILE A 129 17.33 -14.02 -2.15
C ILE A 129 17.60 -15.50 -2.46
N GLU A 130 16.95 -16.42 -1.75
CA GLU A 130 17.10 -17.86 -1.98
C GLU A 130 16.69 -18.29 -3.40
N LYS A 131 15.66 -17.65 -3.96
CA LYS A 131 15.19 -17.88 -5.34
C LYS A 131 16.05 -17.19 -6.40
N GLY A 132 17.07 -16.40 -6.01
CA GLY A 132 17.91 -15.63 -6.94
C GLY A 132 17.23 -14.40 -7.56
N ASN A 133 16.06 -14.00 -7.02
CA ASN A 133 15.31 -12.83 -7.47
C ASN A 133 15.72 -11.53 -6.72
N ALA A 134 16.52 -11.65 -5.68
CA ALA A 134 17.13 -10.53 -4.98
C ALA A 134 18.60 -10.85 -4.66
N TYR A 135 19.38 -9.81 -4.41
CA TYR A 135 20.80 -9.94 -4.09
C TYR A 135 21.23 -8.92 -3.03
N VAL A 136 22.23 -9.32 -2.25
CA VAL A 136 22.86 -8.49 -1.21
C VAL A 136 24.04 -7.75 -1.84
N THR A 137 24.17 -6.44 -1.59
CA THR A 137 25.29 -5.64 -2.07
C THR A 137 26.42 -5.59 -1.03
N GLU A 138 27.60 -5.17 -1.46
CA GLU A 138 28.62 -4.74 -0.51
C GLU A 138 28.14 -3.48 0.23
N PRO A 139 28.46 -3.34 1.53
CA PRO A 139 28.07 -2.16 2.30
C PRO A 139 28.63 -0.88 1.68
N VAL A 140 27.80 0.12 1.46
CA VAL A 140 28.26 1.44 1.04
C VAL A 140 29.08 2.06 2.20
N LYS A 141 30.15 2.79 1.87
CA LYS A 141 31.01 3.44 2.88
C LYS A 141 30.19 4.32 3.83
N GLY A 142 30.16 3.93 5.11
CA GLY A 142 29.39 4.62 6.16
C GLY A 142 28.00 4.02 6.43
N ALA A 143 27.57 2.99 5.68
CA ALA A 143 26.37 2.23 6.01
C ALA A 143 26.62 1.25 7.15
N LEU A 144 25.60 1.02 7.97
CA LEU A 144 25.65 0.07 9.10
C LEU A 144 25.49 -1.39 8.65
N ALA A 145 24.91 -1.62 7.47
CA ALA A 145 24.65 -2.94 6.90
C ALA A 145 24.62 -2.86 5.37
N PRO A 146 24.79 -4.01 4.68
CA PRO A 146 24.58 -4.09 3.23
C PRO A 146 23.11 -3.88 2.87
N ASP A 147 22.86 -3.42 1.64
CA ASP A 147 21.53 -3.28 1.07
C ASP A 147 21.09 -4.56 0.35
N VAL A 148 19.79 -4.77 0.23
CA VAL A 148 19.21 -5.84 -0.56
C VAL A 148 18.40 -5.24 -1.71
N TYR A 149 18.69 -5.67 -2.93
CA TYR A 149 18.02 -5.22 -4.14
C TYR A 149 17.29 -6.36 -4.83
N PHE A 150 16.09 -6.07 -5.34
CA PHE A 150 15.39 -6.98 -6.22
C PHE A 150 16.04 -6.99 -7.60
N ASN A 151 16.30 -8.19 -8.14
CA ASN A 151 16.84 -8.36 -9.48
C ASN A 151 15.74 -8.19 -10.54
N VAL A 152 15.54 -6.97 -11.00
CA VAL A 152 14.49 -6.65 -11.99
C VAL A 152 14.69 -7.42 -13.30
N ILE A 153 15.92 -7.74 -13.68
CA ILE A 153 16.24 -8.50 -14.89
C ILE A 153 15.67 -9.93 -14.82
N SER A 154 15.64 -10.53 -13.62
CA SER A 154 15.06 -11.88 -13.42
C SER A 154 13.55 -11.93 -13.66
N ALA A 155 12.87 -10.77 -13.67
CA ALA A 155 11.44 -10.63 -13.89
C ALA A 155 11.12 -9.72 -15.10
N SER A 156 12.06 -9.62 -16.04
CA SER A 156 11.97 -8.69 -17.21
C SER A 156 10.73 -8.91 -18.08
N ASP A 157 10.24 -10.14 -18.17
CA ASP A 157 9.02 -10.51 -18.90
C ASP A 157 7.74 -9.92 -18.29
N LYS A 158 7.75 -9.61 -17.00
CA LYS A 158 6.62 -9.05 -16.24
C LYS A 158 6.80 -7.57 -15.89
N PHE A 159 8.04 -7.07 -15.99
CA PHE A 159 8.35 -5.69 -15.63
C PHE A 159 7.56 -4.71 -16.50
N GLY A 160 7.01 -3.68 -15.88
CA GLY A 160 6.28 -2.62 -16.57
C GLY A 160 4.90 -3.01 -17.13
N THR A 161 4.43 -4.24 -16.98
CA THR A 161 3.13 -4.70 -17.49
C THR A 161 1.97 -3.81 -17.01
N LEU A 162 1.98 -3.39 -15.76
CA LEU A 162 0.97 -2.49 -15.18
C LEU A 162 1.31 -1.01 -15.37
N THR A 163 2.56 -0.64 -15.10
CA THR A 163 2.99 0.77 -15.08
C THR A 163 3.29 1.33 -16.46
N GLY A 164 3.63 0.47 -17.42
CA GLY A 164 4.13 0.86 -18.74
C GLY A 164 5.60 1.32 -18.72
N GLN A 165 6.30 1.18 -17.60
CA GLN A 165 7.74 1.48 -17.53
C GLN A 165 8.55 0.50 -18.36
N LYS A 166 9.63 0.98 -18.95
CA LYS A 166 10.59 0.16 -19.68
C LYS A 166 11.86 0.00 -18.87
N LEU A 167 12.53 -1.16 -19.01
CA LEU A 167 13.83 -1.40 -18.36
C LEU A 167 14.89 -0.38 -18.78
N GLU A 168 14.79 0.14 -20.01
CA GLU A 168 15.68 1.16 -20.56
C GLU A 168 15.57 2.52 -19.85
N ASP A 169 14.47 2.76 -19.13
CA ASP A 169 14.19 4.02 -18.44
C ASP A 169 14.67 3.98 -16.96
N MET A 170 15.32 2.89 -16.53
CA MET A 170 15.93 2.69 -15.21
C MET A 170 17.46 2.90 -15.30
#